data_f6611ee993823782e6ba5800b4982182
#
_entry.id   f6611ee993823782e6ba5800b4982182
#
_cell.length_a   1.000
_cell.length_b   1.000
_cell.length_c   1.000
_cell.angle_alpha   90.00
_cell.angle_beta   90.00
_cell.angle_gamma   90.00
#
_symmetry.space_group_name_H-M   'P 1'
#
loop_
_entity.id
_entity.type
_entity.pdbx_description
1 polymer ?
#
loop_
_entity_poly.entity_id
_entity_poly.type
_entity_poly.pdbx_seq_one_letter_code
_entity_poly.pdbx_strand_id
1 'polypeptide(L)'
;MSKFLLRPYFKGLRLLLIACWIIAPSFAIAQVDDAQTGKAVFEVLASEIALQRGEAGLAYSTYMEMARQYKDPRLAQRAMEIGITGGSPELALNAAKTWENLSPSSQTKPKEVLVTLLILSNRWSEAVKPAIALLKQQNPSQRESTLAQLQALLAKAKDESDALRAFYEIASTAKPDIKDPSLLYTYAMSAEKAGHLDVMEKTLREILRKNPNDANSLNALGYSLADRNIKLQEAFALITKAHQLSPKDSFILDSLGWVNFRLGKNTLALEQLQQAFKMKPEADIAAHIG
;
A
#
# COMPACT_ATOMS: atom_id res chain seq x y z
N MET A 1 -12.31 -13.60 -6.22
CA MET A 1 -11.52 -13.16 -7.39
C MET A 1 -10.24 -12.39 -7.07
N SER A 2 -9.51 -12.57 -6.01
CA SER A 2 -8.42 -11.63 -5.80
C SER A 2 -7.19 -12.14 -5.05
N LYS A 3 -6.97 -13.43 -4.97
CA LYS A 3 -5.73 -13.95 -4.34
C LYS A 3 -4.55 -14.10 -5.29
N PHE A 4 -4.63 -13.48 -6.47
CA PHE A 4 -3.61 -13.63 -7.52
C PHE A 4 -2.37 -12.78 -7.34
N LEU A 5 -2.39 -11.79 -6.48
CA LEU A 5 -1.40 -10.72 -6.55
C LEU A 5 -0.12 -10.93 -5.76
N LEU A 6 -0.05 -11.88 -4.82
CA LEU A 6 1.07 -11.83 -3.88
C LEU A 6 1.49 -13.22 -3.37
N ARG A 7 2.25 -13.98 -4.17
CA ARG A 7 3.10 -15.04 -3.60
C ARG A 7 4.49 -14.50 -3.29
N PRO A 8 5.02 -14.83 -2.11
CA PRO A 8 6.17 -14.17 -1.54
C PRO A 8 7.48 -14.69 -2.11
N TYR A 9 8.20 -13.85 -2.81
CA TYR A 9 9.64 -13.90 -2.77
C TYR A 9 10.08 -12.89 -1.72
N PHE A 10 10.25 -13.35 -0.48
CA PHE A 10 11.22 -12.75 0.45
C PHE A 10 11.17 -13.47 1.79
N LYS A 11 11.98 -14.51 1.95
CA LYS A 11 12.54 -14.86 3.25
C LYS A 11 13.58 -13.78 3.58
N GLY A 12 13.36 -13.04 4.64
CA GLY A 12 14.40 -12.20 5.23
C GLY A 12 14.11 -10.70 5.23
N LEU A 13 12.95 -10.26 5.72
CA LEU A 13 12.83 -8.88 6.19
C LEU A 13 13.32 -8.84 7.63
N ARG A 14 14.64 -8.68 7.81
CA ARG A 14 15.19 -8.16 9.05
C ARG A 14 14.55 -6.78 9.26
N LEU A 15 13.91 -6.62 10.41
CA LEU A 15 13.49 -5.33 10.92
C LEU A 15 14.56 -4.29 10.57
N LEU A 16 14.19 -3.31 9.76
CA LEU A 16 14.92 -2.06 9.67
C LEU A 16 14.76 -1.40 11.04
N LEU A 17 15.69 -1.73 11.92
CA LEU A 17 15.98 -0.91 13.09
C LEU A 17 16.32 0.46 12.52
N ILE A 18 15.42 1.41 12.73
CA ILE A 18 15.70 2.83 12.56
C ILE A 18 16.84 3.09 13.53
N ALA A 19 18.06 3.14 13.00
CA ALA A 19 19.21 3.59 13.76
C ALA A 19 18.93 5.05 14.15
N CYS A 20 18.52 5.27 15.39
CA CYS A 20 18.45 6.59 16.00
C CYS A 20 19.87 7.15 16.02
N TRP A 21 20.23 7.94 15.03
CA TRP A 21 21.32 8.87 15.14
C TRP A 21 20.88 9.94 16.15
N ILE A 22 21.49 9.91 17.33
CA ILE A 22 21.43 11.00 18.31
C ILE A 22 22.17 12.18 17.67
N ILE A 23 21.44 13.01 16.92
CA ILE A 23 21.94 14.32 16.51
C ILE A 23 21.66 15.24 17.68
N ALA A 24 22.72 15.64 18.37
CA ALA A 24 22.64 16.70 19.36
C ALA A 24 22.02 17.95 18.74
N PRO A 25 20.97 18.53 19.31
CA PRO A 25 20.31 19.69 18.70
C PRO A 25 21.20 20.91 18.82
N SER A 26 21.55 21.51 17.67
CA SER A 26 22.10 22.87 17.65
C SER A 26 20.97 23.84 17.98
N PHE A 27 21.02 24.43 19.18
CA PHE A 27 20.05 25.43 19.61
C PHE A 27 20.37 26.79 18.95
N ALA A 28 19.48 27.20 18.01
CA ALA A 28 19.38 28.61 17.67
C ALA A 28 18.53 29.29 18.74
N ILE A 29 19.16 30.13 19.55
CA ILE A 29 18.52 30.87 20.65
C ILE A 29 17.76 32.06 20.03
N ALA A 30 16.46 31.89 19.79
CA ALA A 30 15.55 33.05 19.79
C ALA A 30 15.28 33.42 21.27
N GLN A 31 15.23 34.72 21.60
CA GLN A 31 14.91 35.20 22.95
C GLN A 31 13.58 34.59 23.41
N VAL A 32 13.65 33.55 24.21
CA VAL A 32 12.51 32.92 24.87
C VAL A 32 12.62 33.33 26.34
N ASP A 33 11.49 33.64 26.96
CA ASP A 33 11.38 33.91 28.38
C ASP A 33 12.09 32.79 29.17
N ASP A 34 13.12 33.13 29.94
CA ASP A 34 13.99 32.16 30.64
C ASP A 34 13.19 31.22 31.54
N ALA A 35 12.06 31.66 32.09
CA ALA A 35 11.19 30.86 32.93
C ALA A 35 10.44 29.77 32.10
N GLN A 36 9.99 30.09 30.90
CA GLN A 36 9.33 29.11 30.00
C GLN A 36 10.35 28.09 29.49
N THR A 37 11.56 28.53 29.18
CA THR A 37 12.64 27.63 28.73
C THR A 37 13.02 26.66 29.83
N GLY A 38 13.19 27.16 31.10
CA GLY A 38 13.49 26.32 32.24
C GLY A 38 12.41 25.27 32.52
N LYS A 39 11.14 25.66 32.42
CA LYS A 39 10.01 24.73 32.56
C LYS A 39 10.01 23.64 31.46
N ALA A 40 10.20 24.02 30.20
CA ALA A 40 10.25 23.07 29.11
C ALA A 40 11.38 22.05 29.25
N VAL A 41 12.57 22.50 29.62
CA VAL A 41 13.72 21.62 29.90
C VAL A 41 13.41 20.65 31.04
N PHE A 42 12.83 21.14 32.13
CA PHE A 42 12.43 20.29 33.25
C PHE A 42 11.41 19.23 32.83
N GLU A 43 10.38 19.58 32.07
CA GLU A 43 9.35 18.67 31.60
C GLU A 43 9.92 17.58 30.66
N VAL A 44 10.86 17.93 29.77
CA VAL A 44 11.58 16.96 28.92
C VAL A 44 12.38 15.99 29.79
N LEU A 45 13.20 16.49 30.73
CA LEU A 45 13.99 15.64 31.60
C LEU A 45 13.14 14.72 32.47
N ALA A 46 12.06 15.25 33.04
CA ALA A 46 11.10 14.45 33.81
C ALA A 46 10.45 13.35 32.97
N SER A 47 10.11 13.65 31.73
CA SER A 47 9.53 12.65 30.78
C SER A 47 10.55 11.55 30.43
N GLU A 48 11.81 11.88 30.17
CA GLU A 48 12.84 10.87 29.89
C GLU A 48 13.17 10.02 31.15
N ILE A 49 13.11 10.58 32.34
CA ILE A 49 13.23 9.82 33.58
C ILE A 49 12.03 8.89 33.78
N ALA A 50 10.82 9.35 33.48
CA ALA A 50 9.62 8.52 33.53
C ALA A 50 9.72 7.33 32.55
N LEU A 51 10.27 7.54 31.35
CA LEU A 51 10.54 6.46 30.38
C LEU A 51 11.50 5.41 30.95
N GLN A 52 12.60 5.84 31.56
CA GLN A 52 13.56 4.93 32.20
C GLN A 52 12.95 4.11 33.35
N ARG A 53 11.91 4.65 34.00
CA ARG A 53 11.15 3.96 35.05
C ARG A 53 10.02 3.06 34.51
N GLY A 54 9.84 3.00 33.18
CA GLY A 54 8.76 2.23 32.56
C GLY A 54 7.41 2.94 32.51
N GLU A 55 7.36 4.23 32.86
CA GLU A 55 6.14 5.06 32.88
C GLU A 55 5.89 5.70 31.50
N ALA A 56 5.87 4.88 30.45
CA ALA A 56 5.77 5.34 29.07
C ALA A 56 4.51 6.16 28.79
N GLY A 57 3.38 5.83 29.44
CA GLY A 57 2.12 6.57 29.29
C GLY A 57 2.21 8.00 29.83
N LEU A 58 2.89 8.21 30.96
CA LEU A 58 3.13 9.54 31.52
C LEU A 58 4.03 10.36 30.59
N ALA A 59 5.13 9.78 30.15
CA ALA A 59 6.05 10.46 29.24
C ALA A 59 5.36 10.85 27.92
N TYR A 60 4.57 9.94 27.33
CA TYR A 60 3.80 10.22 26.13
C TYR A 60 2.85 11.40 26.32
N SER A 61 2.04 11.41 27.39
CA SER A 61 1.07 12.49 27.63
C SER A 61 1.76 13.84 27.83
N THR A 62 2.86 13.87 28.58
CA THR A 62 3.64 15.09 28.79
C THR A 62 4.21 15.62 27.47
N TYR A 63 4.85 14.76 26.65
CA TYR A 63 5.37 15.17 25.36
C TYR A 63 4.27 15.69 24.42
N MET A 64 3.08 15.08 24.42
CA MET A 64 1.95 15.51 23.60
C MET A 64 1.38 16.85 24.07
N GLU A 65 1.32 17.09 25.37
CA GLU A 65 0.91 18.37 25.95
C GLU A 65 1.90 19.48 25.57
N MET A 66 3.18 19.24 25.80
CA MET A 66 4.26 20.16 25.42
C MET A 66 4.24 20.47 23.91
N ALA A 67 4.05 19.46 23.05
CA ALA A 67 4.00 19.64 21.61
C ALA A 67 2.90 20.66 21.21
N ARG A 68 1.72 20.57 21.83
CA ARG A 68 0.61 21.49 21.59
C ARG A 68 0.87 22.88 22.17
N GLN A 69 1.41 22.93 23.40
CA GLN A 69 1.68 24.19 24.11
C GLN A 69 2.77 25.00 23.41
N TYR A 70 3.90 24.37 23.08
CA TYR A 70 5.06 25.04 22.47
C TYR A 70 5.01 25.03 20.93
N LYS A 71 4.02 24.36 20.32
CA LYS A 71 3.91 24.16 18.87
C LYS A 71 5.19 23.61 18.24
N ASP A 72 5.89 22.76 18.98
CA ASP A 72 7.14 22.16 18.54
C ASP A 72 6.91 20.74 17.98
N PRO A 73 7.11 20.53 16.67
CA PRO A 73 6.90 19.22 16.04
C PRO A 73 7.85 18.13 16.59
N ARG A 74 9.02 18.50 17.10
CA ARG A 74 10.00 17.53 17.65
C ARG A 74 9.46 16.80 18.88
N LEU A 75 8.65 17.48 19.69
CA LEU A 75 8.02 16.88 20.87
C LEU A 75 6.94 15.87 20.47
N ALA A 76 6.16 16.17 19.43
CA ALA A 76 5.19 15.24 18.87
C ALA A 76 5.90 14.03 18.20
N GLN A 77 7.03 14.26 17.53
CA GLN A 77 7.86 13.17 17.00
C GLN A 77 8.33 12.25 18.14
N ARG A 78 8.83 12.80 19.25
CA ARG A 78 9.26 12.01 20.40
C ARG A 78 8.10 11.21 21.02
N ALA A 79 6.92 11.81 21.15
CA ALA A 79 5.72 11.10 21.59
C ALA A 79 5.35 9.94 20.66
N MET A 80 5.48 10.12 19.34
CA MET A 80 5.25 9.06 18.36
C MET A 80 6.23 7.89 18.56
N GLU A 81 7.52 8.18 18.76
CA GLU A 81 8.55 7.17 19.03
C GLU A 81 8.23 6.37 20.30
N ILE A 82 7.76 7.05 21.36
CA ILE A 82 7.29 6.40 22.59
C ILE A 82 6.11 5.49 22.31
N GLY A 83 5.13 5.93 21.52
CA GLY A 83 3.99 5.11 21.13
C GLY A 83 4.39 3.85 20.36
N ILE A 84 5.37 3.97 19.44
CA ILE A 84 5.89 2.83 18.67
C ILE A 84 6.62 1.84 19.59
N THR A 85 7.55 2.32 20.41
CA THR A 85 8.35 1.46 21.30
C THR A 85 7.51 0.83 22.40
N GLY A 86 6.47 1.54 22.84
CA GLY A 86 5.48 1.03 23.80
C GLY A 86 4.44 0.09 23.20
N GLY A 87 4.54 -0.24 21.91
CA GLY A 87 3.61 -1.16 21.22
C GLY A 87 2.17 -0.64 21.13
N SER A 88 1.96 0.68 21.15
CA SER A 88 0.65 1.31 21.06
C SER A 88 0.44 2.04 19.73
N PRO A 89 -0.10 1.36 18.69
CA PRO A 89 -0.31 1.95 17.37
C PRO A 89 -1.19 3.20 17.37
N GLU A 90 -2.21 3.24 18.22
CA GLU A 90 -3.12 4.40 18.32
C GLU A 90 -2.44 5.63 18.91
N LEU A 91 -1.60 5.46 19.93
CA LEU A 91 -0.81 6.56 20.47
C LEU A 91 0.21 7.05 19.44
N ALA A 92 0.90 6.13 18.74
CA ALA A 92 1.83 6.47 17.69
C ALA A 92 1.15 7.27 16.57
N LEU A 93 -0.04 6.84 16.11
CA LEU A 93 -0.82 7.53 15.09
C LEU A 93 -1.26 8.93 15.53
N ASN A 94 -1.76 9.06 16.76
CA ASN A 94 -2.19 10.36 17.30
C ASN A 94 -1.02 11.35 17.34
N ALA A 95 0.13 10.90 17.79
CA ALA A 95 1.35 11.72 17.83
C ALA A 95 1.87 12.03 16.42
N ALA A 96 1.83 11.09 15.48
CA ALA A 96 2.22 11.30 14.08
C ALA A 96 1.32 12.34 13.39
N LYS A 97 0.01 12.31 13.64
CA LYS A 97 -0.93 13.35 13.16
C LYS A 97 -0.57 14.73 13.73
N THR A 98 -0.25 14.80 15.01
CA THR A 98 0.17 16.04 15.65
C THR A 98 1.50 16.53 15.09
N TRP A 99 2.46 15.63 14.88
CA TRP A 99 3.74 15.94 14.27
C TRP A 99 3.57 16.51 12.86
N GLU A 100 2.76 15.86 12.02
CA GLU A 100 2.47 16.34 10.67
C GLU A 100 1.83 17.73 10.68
N ASN A 101 0.82 17.95 11.53
CA ASN A 101 0.11 19.21 11.64
C ASN A 101 0.99 20.38 12.13
N LEU A 102 1.96 20.12 13.00
CA LEU A 102 2.89 21.13 13.51
C LEU A 102 4.08 21.37 12.60
N SER A 103 4.37 20.44 11.69
CA SER A 103 5.52 20.53 10.79
C SER A 103 5.26 21.47 9.61
N PRO A 104 6.30 22.18 9.14
CA PRO A 104 6.19 22.95 7.90
C PRO A 104 5.71 22.06 6.74
N SER A 105 4.83 22.59 5.90
CA SER A 105 4.25 21.86 4.77
C SER A 105 5.31 21.35 3.78
N SER A 106 6.47 21.99 3.72
CA SER A 106 7.62 21.58 2.89
C SER A 106 8.33 20.32 3.38
N GLN A 107 8.12 19.89 4.62
CA GLN A 107 8.72 18.67 5.15
C GLN A 107 7.89 17.45 4.76
N THR A 108 8.53 16.47 4.09
CA THR A 108 7.87 15.22 3.67
C THR A 108 7.86 14.16 4.76
N LYS A 109 8.89 14.15 5.61
CA LYS A 109 9.10 13.08 6.61
C LYS A 109 7.92 12.83 7.54
N PRO A 110 7.26 13.84 8.14
CA PRO A 110 6.08 13.62 8.98
C PRO A 110 4.93 12.94 8.22
N LYS A 111 4.71 13.32 6.94
CA LYS A 111 3.69 12.71 6.08
C LYS A 111 4.03 11.26 5.73
N GLU A 112 5.29 10.97 5.39
CA GLU A 112 5.78 9.61 5.10
C GLU A 112 5.51 8.67 6.28
N VAL A 113 5.84 9.12 7.49
CA VAL A 113 5.62 8.34 8.71
C VAL A 113 4.13 8.16 9.00
N LEU A 114 3.34 9.22 8.88
CA LEU A 114 1.89 9.15 9.08
C LEU A 114 1.24 8.15 8.11
N VAL A 115 1.57 8.23 6.82
CA VAL A 115 1.07 7.30 5.78
C VAL A 115 1.45 5.87 6.13
N THR A 116 2.70 5.64 6.48
CA THR A 116 3.19 4.31 6.84
C THR A 116 2.45 3.74 8.06
N LEU A 117 2.28 4.51 9.11
CA LEU A 117 1.57 4.09 10.33
C LEU A 117 0.09 3.80 10.06
N LEU A 118 -0.58 4.61 9.24
CA LEU A 118 -1.98 4.38 8.84
C LEU A 118 -2.11 3.04 8.11
N ILE A 119 -1.24 2.76 7.15
CA ILE A 119 -1.26 1.53 6.36
C ILE A 119 -0.95 0.31 7.22
N LEU A 120 0.09 0.38 8.06
CA LEU A 120 0.44 -0.70 8.99
C LEU A 120 -0.69 -0.98 10.01
N SER A 121 -1.52 0.03 10.30
CA SER A 121 -2.72 -0.11 11.12
C SER A 121 -3.97 -0.54 10.32
N ASN A 122 -3.82 -0.91 9.04
CA ASN A 122 -4.91 -1.25 8.11
C ASN A 122 -5.96 -0.13 7.92
N ARG A 123 -5.55 1.12 8.01
CA ARG A 123 -6.39 2.32 7.82
C ARG A 123 -6.10 2.94 6.45
N TRP A 124 -6.25 2.14 5.39
CA TRP A 124 -5.88 2.50 4.02
C TRP A 124 -6.65 3.72 3.51
N SER A 125 -7.95 3.77 3.71
CA SER A 125 -8.79 4.90 3.30
C SER A 125 -8.36 6.21 3.94
N GLU A 126 -7.90 6.19 5.20
CA GLU A 126 -7.38 7.40 5.86
C GLU A 126 -6.01 7.82 5.33
N ALA A 127 -5.24 6.87 4.79
CA ALA A 127 -3.92 7.15 4.22
C ALA A 127 -4.00 7.88 2.87
N VAL A 128 -5.13 7.83 2.16
CA VAL A 128 -5.28 8.40 0.80
C VAL A 128 -4.90 9.89 0.76
N LYS A 129 -5.54 10.70 1.58
CA LYS A 129 -5.32 12.16 1.56
C LYS A 129 -3.88 12.56 1.88
N PRO A 130 -3.25 12.08 2.98
CA PRO A 130 -1.86 12.39 3.27
C PRO A 130 -0.88 11.79 2.25
N ALA A 131 -1.15 10.62 1.68
CA ALA A 131 -0.30 10.03 0.65
C ALA A 131 -0.33 10.85 -0.65
N ILE A 132 -1.50 11.31 -1.09
CA ILE A 132 -1.62 12.21 -2.25
C ILE A 132 -0.85 13.52 -2.00
N ALA A 133 -0.98 14.08 -0.79
CA ALA A 133 -0.26 15.31 -0.42
C ALA A 133 1.26 15.09 -0.42
N LEU A 134 1.73 13.92 0.00
CA LEU A 134 3.13 13.52 -0.06
C LEU A 134 3.61 13.41 -1.51
N LEU A 135 2.90 12.67 -2.37
CA LEU A 135 3.28 12.49 -3.78
C LEU A 135 3.38 13.83 -4.54
N LYS A 136 2.52 14.79 -4.23
CA LYS A 136 2.58 16.14 -4.85
C LYS A 136 3.88 16.90 -4.54
N GLN A 137 4.55 16.58 -3.44
CA GLN A 137 5.80 17.23 -3.03
C GLN A 137 7.05 16.49 -3.56
N GLN A 138 6.88 15.29 -4.08
CA GLN A 138 7.96 14.43 -4.56
C GLN A 138 8.22 14.62 -6.06
N ASN A 139 9.46 14.37 -6.48
CA ASN A 139 9.81 14.24 -7.89
C ASN A 139 9.32 12.88 -8.45
N PRO A 140 9.33 12.68 -9.80
CA PRO A 140 8.83 11.45 -10.42
C PRO A 140 9.44 10.15 -9.86
N SER A 141 10.76 10.12 -9.66
CA SER A 141 11.46 8.93 -9.12
C SER A 141 11.06 8.62 -7.68
N GLN A 142 10.90 9.66 -6.87
CA GLN A 142 10.43 9.51 -5.49
C GLN A 142 8.98 9.02 -5.43
N ARG A 143 8.10 9.52 -6.32
CA ARG A 143 6.71 9.06 -6.42
C ARG A 143 6.64 7.58 -6.74
N GLU A 144 7.39 7.13 -7.75
CA GLU A 144 7.43 5.71 -8.12
C GLU A 144 7.95 4.85 -6.96
N SER A 145 9.02 5.29 -6.27
CA SER A 145 9.55 4.60 -5.08
C SER A 145 8.52 4.51 -3.95
N THR A 146 7.80 5.60 -3.68
CA THR A 146 6.74 5.61 -2.65
C THR A 146 5.62 4.65 -3.03
N LEU A 147 5.17 4.66 -4.28
CA LEU A 147 4.14 3.73 -4.75
C LEU A 147 4.59 2.27 -4.66
N ALA A 148 5.86 1.98 -4.99
CA ALA A 148 6.40 0.62 -4.83
C ALA A 148 6.43 0.16 -3.36
N GLN A 149 6.73 1.07 -2.43
CA GLN A 149 6.63 0.77 -0.99
C GLN A 149 5.18 0.48 -0.55
N LEU A 150 4.21 1.26 -1.04
CA LEU A 150 2.80 1.03 -0.77
C LEU A 150 2.33 -0.31 -1.38
N GLN A 151 2.73 -0.61 -2.61
CA GLN A 151 2.46 -1.90 -3.26
C GLN A 151 2.95 -3.08 -2.41
N ALA A 152 4.17 -3.00 -1.86
CA ALA A 152 4.71 -4.06 -1.01
C ALA A 152 3.91 -4.28 0.29
N LEU A 153 3.15 -3.29 0.74
CA LEU A 153 2.31 -3.39 1.93
C LEU A 153 0.90 -3.93 1.64
N LEU A 154 0.44 -3.92 0.37
CA LEU A 154 -0.87 -4.48 -0.01
C LEU A 154 -1.02 -5.95 0.41
N ALA A 155 0.06 -6.74 0.31
CA ALA A 155 0.07 -8.15 0.72
C ALA A 155 -0.29 -8.38 2.20
N LYS A 156 -0.16 -7.36 3.03
CA LYS A 156 -0.42 -7.41 4.47
C LYS A 156 -1.77 -6.80 4.85
N ALA A 157 -2.51 -6.29 3.86
CA ALA A 157 -3.81 -5.69 4.10
C ALA A 157 -4.82 -6.74 4.62
N LYS A 158 -5.55 -6.40 5.67
CA LYS A 158 -6.64 -7.24 6.18
C LYS A 158 -7.85 -7.21 5.25
N ASP A 159 -8.18 -6.03 4.74
CA ASP A 159 -9.17 -5.83 3.69
C ASP A 159 -8.43 -5.43 2.40
N GLU A 160 -8.21 -6.43 1.54
CA GLU A 160 -7.54 -6.26 0.26
C GLU A 160 -8.32 -5.32 -0.67
N SER A 161 -9.66 -5.38 -0.61
CA SER A 161 -10.51 -4.56 -1.47
C SER A 161 -10.41 -3.07 -1.12
N ASP A 162 -10.42 -2.73 0.19
CA ASP A 162 -10.21 -1.36 0.66
C ASP A 162 -8.81 -0.87 0.31
N ALA A 163 -7.79 -1.71 0.54
CA ALA A 163 -6.40 -1.38 0.24
C ALA A 163 -6.15 -1.10 -1.25
N LEU A 164 -6.72 -1.93 -2.14
CA LEU A 164 -6.59 -1.74 -3.58
C LEU A 164 -7.33 -0.48 -4.06
N ARG A 165 -8.54 -0.20 -3.55
CA ARG A 165 -9.23 1.05 -3.86
C ARG A 165 -8.43 2.27 -3.44
N ALA A 166 -7.93 2.27 -2.20
CA ALA A 166 -7.09 3.36 -1.70
C ALA A 166 -5.79 3.51 -2.52
N PHE A 167 -5.14 2.38 -2.86
CA PHE A 167 -3.96 2.39 -3.72
C PHE A 167 -4.25 2.99 -5.11
N TYR A 168 -5.38 2.65 -5.72
CA TYR A 168 -5.80 3.25 -6.99
C TYR A 168 -5.92 4.77 -6.90
N GLU A 169 -6.61 5.29 -5.88
CA GLU A 169 -6.77 6.74 -5.70
C GLU A 169 -5.42 7.44 -5.55
N ILE A 170 -4.52 6.88 -4.74
CA ILE A 170 -3.18 7.42 -4.53
C ILE A 170 -2.37 7.37 -5.84
N ALA A 171 -2.29 6.20 -6.48
CA ALA A 171 -1.47 5.97 -7.65
C ALA A 171 -1.95 6.74 -8.89
N SER A 172 -3.26 7.02 -8.99
CA SER A 172 -3.84 7.80 -10.10
C SER A 172 -3.23 9.19 -10.20
N THR A 173 -2.81 9.80 -9.08
CA THR A 173 -2.19 11.12 -9.07
C THR A 173 -0.76 11.13 -9.64
N ALA A 174 -0.11 9.97 -9.71
CA ALA A 174 1.26 9.82 -10.18
C ALA A 174 1.37 8.83 -11.35
N LYS A 175 0.24 8.43 -11.98
CA LYS A 175 0.23 7.43 -13.07
C LYS A 175 1.23 7.72 -14.20
N PRO A 176 1.42 8.98 -14.66
CA PRO A 176 2.39 9.27 -15.71
C PRO A 176 3.85 8.96 -15.34
N ASP A 177 4.16 8.93 -14.06
CA ASP A 177 5.51 8.69 -13.53
C ASP A 177 5.81 7.19 -13.36
N ILE A 178 4.77 6.32 -13.35
CA ILE A 178 4.92 4.87 -13.16
C ILE A 178 5.49 4.25 -14.43
N LYS A 179 6.68 3.68 -14.34
CA LYS A 179 7.38 2.99 -15.43
C LYS A 179 7.56 1.50 -15.18
N ASP A 180 7.61 1.10 -13.91
CA ASP A 180 7.74 -0.29 -13.51
C ASP A 180 6.52 -1.12 -13.94
N PRO A 181 6.69 -2.23 -14.71
CA PRO A 181 5.58 -3.03 -15.19
C PRO A 181 4.75 -3.68 -14.07
N SER A 182 5.38 -4.10 -12.97
CA SER A 182 4.69 -4.71 -11.83
C SER A 182 3.81 -3.69 -11.11
N LEU A 183 4.31 -2.47 -10.97
CA LEU A 183 3.56 -1.38 -10.37
C LEU A 183 2.39 -0.94 -11.28
N LEU A 184 2.60 -0.91 -12.61
CA LEU A 184 1.53 -0.67 -13.58
C LEU A 184 0.46 -1.77 -13.53
N TYR A 185 0.87 -3.03 -13.39
CA TYR A 185 -0.08 -4.14 -13.23
C TYR A 185 -0.91 -3.99 -11.95
N THR A 186 -0.26 -3.70 -10.83
CA THR A 186 -0.97 -3.45 -9.55
C THR A 186 -1.94 -2.27 -9.68
N TYR A 187 -1.54 -1.20 -10.36
CA TYR A 187 -2.42 -0.07 -10.64
C TYR A 187 -3.64 -0.49 -11.47
N ALA A 188 -3.46 -1.31 -12.50
CA ALA A 188 -4.56 -1.82 -13.32
C ALA A 188 -5.55 -2.67 -12.49
N MET A 189 -5.04 -3.59 -11.66
CA MET A 189 -5.89 -4.42 -10.80
C MET A 189 -6.59 -3.59 -9.71
N SER A 190 -5.93 -2.54 -9.22
CA SER A 190 -6.52 -1.59 -8.28
C SER A 190 -7.65 -0.78 -8.93
N ALA A 191 -7.50 -0.39 -10.20
CA ALA A 191 -8.54 0.28 -10.97
C ALA A 191 -9.77 -0.63 -11.16
N GLU A 192 -9.57 -1.93 -11.41
CA GLU A 192 -10.65 -2.92 -11.45
C GLU A 192 -11.43 -2.94 -10.12
N LYS A 193 -10.73 -3.04 -9.00
CA LYS A 193 -11.35 -3.04 -7.66
C LYS A 193 -12.10 -1.75 -7.34
N ALA A 194 -11.66 -0.64 -7.90
CA ALA A 194 -12.30 0.66 -7.77
C ALA A 194 -13.46 0.85 -8.79
N GLY A 195 -13.72 -0.12 -9.68
CA GLY A 195 -14.78 -0.06 -10.68
C GLY A 195 -14.41 0.68 -11.98
N HIS A 196 -13.13 1.06 -12.14
CA HIS A 196 -12.62 1.78 -13.32
C HIS A 196 -12.06 0.81 -14.37
N LEU A 197 -12.95 0.01 -14.98
CA LEU A 197 -12.58 -1.06 -15.92
C LEU A 197 -11.93 -0.54 -17.22
N ASP A 198 -12.27 0.67 -17.65
CA ASP A 198 -11.65 1.35 -18.79
C ASP A 198 -10.17 1.70 -18.51
N VAL A 199 -9.86 2.16 -17.29
CA VAL A 199 -8.51 2.46 -16.86
C VAL A 199 -7.69 1.16 -16.76
N MET A 200 -8.27 0.11 -16.19
CA MET A 200 -7.67 -1.23 -16.14
C MET A 200 -7.32 -1.73 -17.54
N GLU A 201 -8.31 -1.78 -18.47
CA GLU A 201 -8.10 -2.24 -19.85
C GLU A 201 -7.00 -1.44 -20.55
N LYS A 202 -7.06 -0.10 -20.47
CA LYS A 202 -6.06 0.79 -21.07
C LYS A 202 -4.65 0.53 -20.53
N THR A 203 -4.53 0.33 -19.22
CA THR A 203 -3.23 0.11 -18.56
C THR A 203 -2.66 -1.27 -18.92
N LEU A 204 -3.48 -2.33 -18.92
CA LEU A 204 -3.02 -3.65 -19.34
C LEU A 204 -2.59 -3.68 -20.82
N ARG A 205 -3.31 -2.98 -21.70
CA ARG A 205 -2.89 -2.82 -23.10
C ARG A 205 -1.57 -2.03 -23.23
N GLU A 206 -1.31 -1.06 -22.36
CA GLU A 206 -0.02 -0.35 -22.31
C GLU A 206 1.12 -1.31 -21.93
N ILE A 207 0.91 -2.17 -20.92
CA ILE A 207 1.89 -3.19 -20.54
C ILE A 207 2.15 -4.15 -21.70
N LEU A 208 1.09 -4.69 -22.31
CA LEU A 208 1.19 -5.65 -23.42
C LEU A 208 1.82 -5.08 -24.69
N ARG A 209 1.73 -3.77 -24.92
CA ARG A 209 2.43 -3.12 -26.05
C ARG A 209 3.95 -3.13 -25.82
N LYS A 210 4.42 -3.03 -24.59
CA LYS A 210 5.84 -3.05 -24.22
C LYS A 210 6.35 -4.49 -24.03
N ASN A 211 5.54 -5.34 -23.43
CA ASN A 211 5.81 -6.76 -23.19
C ASN A 211 4.64 -7.62 -23.67
N PRO A 212 4.61 -8.01 -24.96
CA PRO A 212 3.52 -8.80 -25.53
C PRO A 212 3.34 -10.21 -24.97
N ASN A 213 4.30 -10.68 -24.17
CA ASN A 213 4.33 -12.02 -23.58
C ASN A 213 4.20 -11.99 -22.04
N ASP A 214 3.65 -10.92 -21.48
CA ASP A 214 3.29 -10.89 -20.08
C ASP A 214 2.03 -11.70 -19.81
N ALA A 215 2.20 -12.93 -19.32
CA ALA A 215 1.12 -13.89 -19.13
C ALA A 215 0.04 -13.37 -18.18
N ASN A 216 0.44 -12.64 -17.12
CA ASN A 216 -0.49 -12.10 -16.14
C ASN A 216 -1.38 -11.02 -16.75
N SER A 217 -0.81 -10.08 -17.50
CA SER A 217 -1.56 -9.01 -18.17
C SER A 217 -2.45 -9.56 -19.30
N LEU A 218 -1.98 -10.57 -20.05
CA LEU A 218 -2.79 -11.27 -21.03
C LEU A 218 -4.00 -11.92 -20.38
N ASN A 219 -3.79 -12.66 -19.30
CA ASN A 219 -4.87 -13.34 -18.57
C ASN A 219 -5.84 -12.33 -17.94
N ALA A 220 -5.36 -11.32 -17.24
CA ALA A 220 -6.21 -10.33 -16.58
C ALA A 220 -7.09 -9.57 -17.59
N LEU A 221 -6.52 -9.14 -18.72
CA LEU A 221 -7.28 -8.49 -19.77
C LEU A 221 -8.31 -9.43 -20.38
N GLY A 222 -7.91 -10.64 -20.76
CA GLY A 222 -8.77 -11.65 -21.36
C GLY A 222 -9.91 -12.06 -20.43
N TYR A 223 -9.61 -12.31 -19.16
CA TYR A 223 -10.62 -12.65 -18.15
C TYR A 223 -11.66 -11.52 -17.99
N SER A 224 -11.20 -10.28 -17.82
CA SER A 224 -12.10 -9.12 -17.69
C SER A 224 -13.02 -8.95 -18.90
N LEU A 225 -12.54 -9.20 -20.12
CA LEU A 225 -13.37 -9.18 -21.33
C LEU A 225 -14.38 -10.33 -21.33
N ALA A 226 -13.97 -11.54 -20.96
CA ALA A 226 -14.82 -12.72 -20.89
C ALA A 226 -15.92 -12.58 -19.83
N ASP A 227 -15.56 -12.11 -18.65
CA ASP A 227 -16.51 -11.92 -17.54
C ASP A 227 -17.60 -10.91 -17.89
N ARG A 228 -17.26 -9.83 -18.54
CA ARG A 228 -18.19 -8.82 -19.07
C ARG A 228 -18.95 -9.27 -20.32
N ASN A 229 -18.67 -10.45 -20.83
CA ASN A 229 -19.26 -11.02 -22.07
C ASN A 229 -19.07 -10.12 -23.31
N ILE A 230 -17.92 -9.48 -23.42
CA ILE A 230 -17.56 -8.60 -24.56
C ILE A 230 -16.29 -9.08 -25.23
N LYS A 231 -16.18 -8.86 -26.54
CA LYS A 231 -14.98 -9.21 -27.34
C LYS A 231 -14.45 -10.63 -27.04
N LEU A 232 -15.37 -11.62 -26.95
CA LEU A 232 -15.05 -12.99 -26.49
C LEU A 232 -13.96 -13.68 -27.33
N GLN A 233 -13.87 -13.40 -28.63
CA GLN A 233 -12.80 -13.96 -29.47
C GLN A 233 -11.42 -13.37 -29.10
N GLU A 234 -11.36 -12.07 -28.81
CA GLU A 234 -10.14 -11.44 -28.31
C GLU A 234 -9.78 -12.01 -26.91
N ALA A 235 -10.76 -12.13 -26.03
CA ALA A 235 -10.58 -12.72 -24.70
C ALA A 235 -9.98 -14.14 -24.79
N PHE A 236 -10.55 -14.97 -25.65
CA PHE A 236 -10.06 -16.33 -25.90
C PHE A 236 -8.61 -16.35 -26.42
N ALA A 237 -8.29 -15.49 -27.40
CA ALA A 237 -6.93 -15.41 -27.93
C ALA A 237 -5.91 -14.98 -26.87
N LEU A 238 -6.26 -13.97 -26.04
CA LEU A 238 -5.40 -13.48 -24.96
C LEU A 238 -5.16 -14.56 -23.89
N ILE A 239 -6.22 -15.23 -23.40
CA ILE A 239 -6.09 -16.25 -22.36
C ILE A 239 -5.38 -17.50 -22.91
N THR A 240 -5.66 -17.91 -24.16
CA THR A 240 -4.95 -19.01 -24.80
C THR A 240 -3.45 -18.73 -24.86
N LYS A 241 -3.04 -17.52 -25.25
CA LYS A 241 -1.64 -17.12 -25.26
C LYS A 241 -1.05 -17.12 -23.84
N ALA A 242 -1.78 -16.62 -22.84
CA ALA A 242 -1.36 -16.68 -21.45
C ALA A 242 -1.12 -18.13 -20.99
N HIS A 243 -2.03 -19.04 -21.34
CA HIS A 243 -1.90 -20.46 -21.01
C HIS A 243 -0.69 -21.13 -21.69
N GLN A 244 -0.41 -20.78 -22.95
CA GLN A 244 0.78 -21.28 -23.64
C GLN A 244 2.09 -20.83 -22.97
N LEU A 245 2.11 -19.60 -22.43
CA LEU A 245 3.26 -19.06 -21.70
C LEU A 245 3.42 -19.63 -20.28
N SER A 246 2.29 -19.98 -19.65
CA SER A 246 2.24 -20.48 -18.28
C SER A 246 1.28 -21.67 -18.12
N PRO A 247 1.59 -22.84 -18.73
CA PRO A 247 0.65 -23.95 -18.81
C PRO A 247 0.36 -24.67 -17.47
N LYS A 248 1.17 -24.40 -16.45
CA LYS A 248 0.99 -24.95 -15.09
C LYS A 248 0.29 -23.98 -14.14
N ASP A 249 -0.19 -22.85 -14.62
CA ASP A 249 -0.94 -21.91 -13.81
C ASP A 249 -2.43 -22.29 -13.81
N SER A 250 -2.93 -22.71 -12.64
CA SER A 250 -4.31 -23.16 -12.45
C SER A 250 -5.33 -22.04 -12.67
N PHE A 251 -4.95 -20.82 -12.40
CA PHE A 251 -5.84 -19.68 -12.57
C PHE A 251 -5.97 -19.26 -14.04
N ILE A 252 -4.88 -19.35 -14.80
CA ILE A 252 -4.94 -19.12 -16.24
C ILE A 252 -5.77 -20.23 -16.92
N LEU A 253 -5.63 -21.47 -16.44
CA LEU A 253 -6.46 -22.58 -16.92
C LEU A 253 -7.95 -22.40 -16.56
N ASP A 254 -8.24 -21.88 -15.35
CA ASP A 254 -9.59 -21.50 -14.93
C ASP A 254 -10.18 -20.42 -15.87
N SER A 255 -9.41 -19.36 -16.12
CA SER A 255 -9.81 -18.30 -17.06
C SER A 255 -10.08 -18.86 -18.48
N LEU A 256 -9.29 -19.85 -18.92
CA LEU A 256 -9.50 -20.50 -20.21
C LEU A 256 -10.81 -21.32 -20.23
N GLY A 257 -11.10 -22.03 -19.14
CA GLY A 257 -12.39 -22.70 -18.95
C GLY A 257 -13.55 -21.70 -18.97
N TRP A 258 -13.42 -20.61 -18.23
CA TRP A 258 -14.43 -19.56 -18.17
C TRP A 258 -14.74 -18.94 -19.54
N VAL A 259 -13.72 -18.54 -20.30
CA VAL A 259 -13.96 -17.98 -21.65
C VAL A 259 -14.56 -19.01 -22.61
N ASN A 260 -14.22 -20.30 -22.50
CA ASN A 260 -14.87 -21.36 -23.29
C ASN A 260 -16.34 -21.54 -22.90
N PHE A 261 -16.68 -21.43 -21.62
CA PHE A 261 -18.08 -21.40 -21.18
C PHE A 261 -18.81 -20.20 -21.79
N ARG A 262 -18.26 -19.00 -21.73
CA ARG A 262 -18.83 -17.79 -22.33
C ARG A 262 -19.01 -17.90 -23.85
N LEU A 263 -18.20 -18.73 -24.50
CA LEU A 263 -18.32 -19.07 -25.96
C LEU A 263 -19.29 -20.23 -26.25
N GLY A 264 -19.94 -20.80 -25.22
CA GLY A 264 -20.90 -21.91 -25.37
C GLY A 264 -20.26 -23.28 -25.53
N LYS A 265 -18.93 -23.43 -25.30
CA LYS A 265 -18.20 -24.71 -25.40
C LYS A 265 -18.23 -25.44 -24.06
N ASN A 266 -19.42 -25.77 -23.57
CA ASN A 266 -19.67 -26.17 -22.18
C ASN A 266 -18.88 -27.41 -21.75
N THR A 267 -18.76 -28.46 -22.58
CA THR A 267 -18.02 -29.67 -22.26
C THR A 267 -16.53 -29.37 -22.01
N LEU A 268 -15.91 -28.65 -22.96
CA LEU A 268 -14.50 -28.27 -22.85
C LEU A 268 -14.28 -27.34 -21.66
N ALA A 269 -15.18 -26.40 -21.41
CA ALA A 269 -15.12 -25.49 -20.25
C ALA A 269 -15.09 -26.28 -18.93
N LEU A 270 -16.03 -27.23 -18.76
CA LEU A 270 -16.12 -28.04 -17.56
C LEU A 270 -14.84 -28.87 -17.33
N GLU A 271 -14.30 -29.50 -18.37
CA GLU A 271 -13.04 -30.25 -18.28
C GLU A 271 -11.89 -29.37 -17.80
N GLN A 272 -11.74 -28.17 -18.36
CA GLN A 272 -10.68 -27.23 -18.01
C GLN A 272 -10.84 -26.69 -16.58
N LEU A 273 -12.06 -26.33 -16.19
CA LEU A 273 -12.36 -25.85 -14.83
C LEU A 273 -12.10 -26.91 -13.78
N GLN A 274 -12.54 -28.17 -14.04
CA GLN A 274 -12.26 -29.31 -13.15
C GLN A 274 -10.74 -29.60 -13.05
N GLN A 275 -10.02 -29.48 -14.15
CA GLN A 275 -8.58 -29.64 -14.15
C GLN A 275 -7.90 -28.51 -13.35
N ALA A 276 -8.31 -27.27 -13.52
CA ALA A 276 -7.82 -26.12 -12.75
C ALA A 276 -8.06 -26.33 -11.24
N PHE A 277 -9.25 -26.76 -10.87
CA PHE A 277 -9.61 -27.05 -9.48
C PHE A 277 -8.79 -28.21 -8.89
N LYS A 278 -8.55 -29.26 -9.68
CA LYS A 278 -7.69 -30.38 -9.27
C LYS A 278 -6.25 -29.93 -9.03
N MET A 279 -5.75 -28.99 -9.83
CA MET A 279 -4.40 -28.42 -9.65
C MET A 279 -4.33 -27.55 -8.39
N LYS A 280 -5.39 -26.77 -8.14
CA LYS A 280 -5.50 -25.87 -6.98
C LYS A 280 -6.96 -25.72 -6.56
N PRO A 281 -7.40 -26.37 -5.47
CA PRO A 281 -8.76 -26.26 -4.97
C PRO A 281 -8.96 -24.91 -4.26
N GLU A 282 -9.40 -23.92 -5.03
CA GLU A 282 -9.75 -22.58 -4.56
C GLU A 282 -11.22 -22.30 -4.76
N ALA A 283 -11.82 -21.52 -3.86
CA ALA A 283 -13.24 -21.19 -3.90
C ALA A 283 -13.65 -20.46 -5.20
N ASP A 284 -12.78 -19.60 -5.71
CA ASP A 284 -13.02 -18.85 -6.94
C ASP A 284 -13.11 -19.80 -8.16
N ILE A 285 -12.23 -20.81 -8.23
CA ILE A 285 -12.28 -21.82 -9.30
C ILE A 285 -13.54 -22.70 -9.15
N ALA A 286 -13.89 -23.07 -7.91
CA ALA A 286 -15.11 -23.84 -7.65
C ALA A 286 -16.38 -23.10 -8.10
N ALA A 287 -16.42 -21.78 -7.92
CA ALA A 287 -17.56 -20.95 -8.33
C ALA A 287 -17.79 -20.94 -9.85
N HIS A 288 -16.76 -21.18 -10.68
CA HIS A 288 -16.90 -21.29 -12.12
C HIS A 288 -17.39 -22.67 -12.58
N ILE A 289 -17.31 -23.70 -11.73
CA ILE A 289 -17.80 -25.05 -12.05
C ILE A 289 -19.32 -25.14 -11.89
N GLY A 290 -19.91 -24.28 -11.05
CA GLY A 290 -21.35 -24.23 -10.73
C GLY A 290 -21.61 -24.57 -9.29
#